data_1719a33c89f710b1cac952fddc2703d9
#
_entry.id   1719a33c89f710b1cac952fddc2703d9
#
_cell.length_a   1.000
_cell.length_b   1.000
_cell.length_c   1.000
_cell.angle_alpha   90.00
_cell.angle_beta   90.00
_cell.angle_gamma   90.00
#
_symmetry.space_group_name_H-M   'P 1'
#
loop_
_entity.id
_entity.type
_entity.pdbx_description
1 polymer ?
#
loop_
_entity_poly.entity_id
_entity_poly.type
_entity_poly.pdbx_seq_one_letter_code
_entity_poly.pdbx_strand_id
1 'polypeptide(L)'
;MTRLCGQTSGNYQLYSLTSQTMSITGRKSVASAVVAAAVIGGIPVTLAARAGANPDPRVEYVYDVVARRHYGFPNGDALAEGDGICDKVRRGEGYGQVMGEVKSEVTPSDEFAANYLVAYSVQLLCPDLIYQLRNSAGGYRPPNEVPPFSTYS
;
A
#
# COMPACT_ATOMS: atom_id res chain seq x y z
N MET A 1 -30.12 -22.07 39.18
CA MET A 1 -30.56 -22.44 37.81
C MET A 1 -29.38 -22.29 36.88
N THR A 2 -28.88 -23.40 36.49
CA THR A 2 -27.65 -23.67 35.75
C THR A 2 -27.90 -23.56 34.25
N ARG A 3 -27.06 -22.84 33.47
CA ARG A 3 -26.86 -23.03 32.01
C ARG A 3 -25.43 -22.67 31.66
N LEU A 4 -24.63 -23.61 31.55
CA LEU A 4 -24.03 -24.39 30.45
C LEU A 4 -23.38 -23.59 29.33
N CYS A 5 -22.05 -23.75 29.34
CA CYS A 5 -21.07 -23.57 28.25
C CYS A 5 -21.56 -23.94 26.85
N GLY A 6 -21.20 -23.13 25.87
CA GLY A 6 -21.12 -23.49 24.47
C GLY A 6 -19.67 -23.31 23.97
N GLN A 7 -18.93 -24.40 23.96
CA GLN A 7 -17.66 -24.50 23.24
C GLN A 7 -17.96 -24.58 21.74
N THR A 8 -17.52 -23.63 20.95
CA THR A 8 -17.41 -23.80 19.51
C THR A 8 -15.98 -24.13 19.13
N SER A 9 -15.82 -25.41 18.83
CA SER A 9 -14.61 -26.03 18.30
C SER A 9 -14.23 -25.38 16.96
N GLY A 10 -13.08 -24.72 16.93
CA GLY A 10 -12.49 -24.18 15.71
C GLY A 10 -11.86 -25.30 14.88
N ASN A 11 -12.43 -25.56 13.72
CA ASN A 11 -11.83 -26.41 12.70
C ASN A 11 -10.63 -25.70 12.07
N TYR A 12 -9.45 -26.14 12.44
CA TYR A 12 -8.23 -25.81 11.69
C TYR A 12 -8.19 -26.72 10.45
N GLN A 13 -8.57 -26.16 9.30
CA GLN A 13 -8.33 -26.83 8.04
C GLN A 13 -6.86 -26.73 7.67
N LEU A 14 -6.19 -27.88 7.73
CA LEU A 14 -4.87 -28.09 7.17
C LEU A 14 -4.94 -27.88 5.65
N TYR A 15 -4.37 -26.78 5.16
CA TYR A 15 -4.18 -26.59 3.73
C TYR A 15 -3.11 -27.55 3.23
N SER A 16 -3.58 -28.60 2.58
CA SER A 16 -2.77 -29.57 1.84
C SER A 16 -2.05 -28.85 0.71
N LEU A 17 -0.72 -28.84 0.77
CA LEU A 17 0.15 -28.40 -0.32
C LEU A 17 0.05 -29.41 -1.47
N THR A 18 -0.82 -29.14 -2.42
CA THR A 18 -0.86 -29.89 -3.68
C THR A 18 0.19 -29.31 -4.63
N SER A 19 1.33 -29.98 -4.71
CA SER A 19 2.33 -29.74 -5.75
C SER A 19 1.71 -30.03 -7.11
N GLN A 20 1.35 -29.00 -7.86
CA GLN A 20 1.04 -29.15 -9.27
C GLN A 20 2.32 -29.14 -10.09
N THR A 21 2.76 -30.32 -10.46
CA THR A 21 3.77 -30.52 -11.50
C THR A 21 3.17 -30.14 -12.85
N MET A 22 3.53 -28.98 -13.37
CA MET A 22 3.23 -28.60 -14.74
C MET A 22 4.07 -29.42 -15.70
N SER A 23 3.43 -30.40 -16.36
CA SER A 23 3.96 -31.16 -17.49
C SER A 23 4.03 -30.23 -18.71
N ILE A 24 5.23 -29.81 -19.07
CA ILE A 24 5.46 -29.07 -20.31
C ILE A 24 5.75 -30.09 -21.40
N THR A 25 4.71 -30.52 -22.15
CA THR A 25 4.85 -31.26 -23.39
C THR A 25 4.54 -30.31 -24.55
N GLY A 26 5.57 -29.78 -25.17
CA GLY A 26 5.43 -28.95 -26.37
C GLY A 26 6.74 -28.88 -27.13
N ARG A 27 7.05 -29.97 -27.87
CA ARG A 27 8.10 -30.00 -28.88
C ARG A 27 7.79 -28.96 -29.97
N LYS A 28 8.63 -27.96 -30.14
CA LYS A 28 8.90 -27.38 -31.47
C LYS A 28 10.40 -27.10 -31.55
N SER A 29 11.03 -27.91 -32.35
CA SER A 29 12.41 -27.81 -32.81
C SER A 29 12.60 -26.50 -33.54
N VAL A 30 13.52 -25.65 -33.01
CA VAL A 30 14.03 -24.53 -33.79
C VAL A 30 15.54 -24.75 -33.93
N ALA A 31 15.94 -24.82 -35.19
CA ALA A 31 17.26 -25.15 -35.65
C ALA A 31 18.34 -24.22 -35.05
N SER A 32 19.33 -24.86 -34.47
CA SER A 32 20.56 -24.17 -34.02
C SER A 32 21.37 -23.73 -35.25
N ALA A 33 21.43 -22.43 -35.47
CA ALA A 33 22.45 -21.84 -36.30
C ALA A 33 23.69 -21.57 -35.44
N VAL A 34 24.68 -22.42 -35.53
CA VAL A 34 26.00 -22.20 -34.94
C VAL A 34 26.71 -21.15 -35.80
N VAL A 35 26.80 -19.93 -35.29
CA VAL A 35 27.71 -18.91 -35.82
C VAL A 35 28.95 -18.95 -34.95
N ALA A 36 29.99 -19.55 -35.49
CA ALA A 36 31.37 -19.43 -34.96
C ALA A 36 31.86 -18.03 -35.25
N ALA A 37 31.92 -17.17 -34.24
CA ALA A 37 32.59 -15.88 -34.31
C ALA A 37 33.83 -15.89 -33.42
N ALA A 38 34.92 -15.48 -34.00
CA ALA A 38 36.31 -15.52 -33.53
C ALA A 38 36.54 -14.78 -32.22
N VAL A 39 37.41 -15.39 -31.42
CA VAL A 39 38.00 -14.88 -30.19
C VAL A 39 38.85 -13.65 -30.51
N ILE A 40 38.38 -12.48 -30.14
CA ILE A 40 39.24 -11.32 -29.84
C ILE A 40 38.79 -10.89 -28.43
N GLY A 41 39.80 -10.86 -27.52
CA GLY A 41 39.60 -10.69 -26.07
C GLY A 41 38.81 -9.44 -25.68
N GLY A 42 37.52 -9.57 -25.60
CA GLY A 42 36.61 -8.62 -24.99
C GLY A 42 35.99 -9.28 -23.78
N ILE A 43 36.24 -8.74 -22.61
CA ILE A 43 35.58 -9.12 -21.38
C ILE A 43 34.06 -8.93 -21.62
N PRO A 44 33.20 -9.98 -21.51
CA PRO A 44 31.77 -9.75 -21.57
C PRO A 44 31.39 -8.97 -20.33
N VAL A 45 31.19 -7.67 -20.47
CA VAL A 45 30.46 -6.90 -19.45
C VAL A 45 29.02 -7.41 -19.53
N THR A 46 28.72 -8.43 -18.75
CA THR A 46 27.35 -8.78 -18.48
C THR A 46 26.74 -7.61 -17.74
N LEU A 47 26.06 -6.74 -18.47
CA LEU A 47 25.09 -5.82 -17.92
C LEU A 47 24.01 -6.69 -17.26
N ALA A 48 24.25 -7.07 -16.01
CA ALA A 48 23.22 -7.58 -15.17
C ALA A 48 22.18 -6.45 -15.07
N ALA A 49 21.14 -6.54 -15.89
CA ALA A 49 19.94 -5.75 -15.71
C ALA A 49 19.50 -6.03 -14.28
N ARG A 50 19.77 -5.09 -13.38
CA ARG A 50 19.14 -5.08 -12.08
C ARG A 50 17.65 -4.94 -12.39
N ALA A 51 16.95 -6.07 -12.39
CA ALA A 51 15.52 -6.07 -12.26
C ALA A 51 15.28 -5.40 -10.90
N GLY A 52 15.02 -4.10 -10.90
CA GLY A 52 14.56 -3.38 -9.75
C GLY A 52 13.18 -3.95 -9.45
N ALA A 53 13.12 -4.98 -8.61
CA ALA A 53 11.86 -5.41 -8.06
C ALA A 53 11.33 -4.22 -7.25
N ASN A 54 10.30 -3.56 -7.77
CA ASN A 54 9.55 -2.61 -6.96
C ASN A 54 9.05 -3.38 -5.72
N PRO A 55 9.31 -2.88 -4.52
CA PRO A 55 8.77 -3.50 -3.32
C PRO A 55 7.24 -3.56 -3.43
N ASP A 56 6.66 -4.58 -2.81
CA ASP A 56 5.21 -4.68 -2.69
C ASP A 56 4.68 -3.38 -2.05
N PRO A 57 3.69 -2.70 -2.63
CA PRO A 57 3.17 -1.43 -2.12
C PRO A 57 2.73 -1.50 -0.66
N ARG A 58 2.24 -2.66 -0.20
CA ARG A 58 1.85 -2.86 1.20
C ARG A 58 3.05 -2.89 2.12
N VAL A 59 4.15 -3.52 1.69
CA VAL A 59 5.42 -3.56 2.45
C VAL A 59 6.04 -2.17 2.50
N GLU A 60 6.05 -1.46 1.37
CA GLU A 60 6.54 -0.09 1.30
C GLU A 60 5.75 0.84 2.22
N TYR A 61 4.42 0.73 2.20
CA TYR A 61 3.54 1.50 3.07
C TYR A 61 3.90 1.29 4.55
N VAL A 62 3.90 0.04 5.01
CA VAL A 62 4.21 -0.26 6.43
C VAL A 62 5.60 0.24 6.82
N TYR A 63 6.60 0.01 5.97
CA TYR A 63 7.95 0.46 6.25
C TYR A 63 8.03 1.98 6.42
N ASP A 64 7.38 2.74 5.54
CA ASP A 64 7.44 4.19 5.60
C ASP A 64 6.70 4.75 6.83
N VAL A 65 5.46 4.32 7.05
CA VAL A 65 4.64 4.91 8.13
C VAL A 65 5.05 4.46 9.52
N VAL A 66 5.58 3.23 9.67
CA VAL A 66 6.00 2.68 10.97
C VAL A 66 7.49 2.94 11.23
N ALA A 67 8.37 2.51 10.31
CA ALA A 67 9.81 2.52 10.55
C ALA A 67 10.46 3.90 10.29
N ARG A 68 9.98 4.64 9.29
CA ARG A 68 10.56 5.95 8.95
C ARG A 68 9.87 7.12 9.65
N ARG A 69 8.55 7.07 9.76
CA ARG A 69 7.75 8.18 10.32
C ARG A 69 7.32 7.96 11.75
N HIS A 70 7.42 6.74 12.24
CA HIS A 70 7.11 6.38 13.63
C HIS A 70 5.67 6.73 14.04
N TYR A 71 4.70 6.60 13.14
CA TYR A 71 3.31 6.81 13.49
C TYR A 71 2.81 5.72 14.43
N GLY A 72 2.07 6.13 15.44
CA GLY A 72 1.41 5.23 16.37
C GLY A 72 0.00 4.91 15.89
N PHE A 73 -0.24 3.65 15.54
CA PHE A 73 -1.55 3.23 15.05
C PHE A 73 -2.41 2.65 16.17
N PRO A 74 -3.73 2.89 16.16
CA PRO A 74 -4.66 2.16 17.01
C PRO A 74 -4.45 0.65 16.78
N ASN A 75 -4.37 -0.11 17.84
CA ASN A 75 -4.12 -1.56 17.78
C ASN A 75 -2.78 -2.00 17.16
N GLY A 76 -1.88 -1.08 16.83
CA GLY A 76 -0.58 -1.36 16.24
C GLY A 76 -0.62 -1.87 14.79
N ASP A 77 -1.75 -1.79 14.10
CA ASP A 77 -1.94 -2.31 12.74
C ASP A 77 -2.03 -1.17 11.71
N ALA A 78 -0.88 -0.85 11.12
CA ALA A 78 -0.77 0.18 10.10
C ALA A 78 -1.53 -0.16 8.81
N LEU A 79 -1.57 -1.45 8.42
CA LEU A 79 -2.28 -1.86 7.21
C LEU A 79 -3.79 -1.77 7.38
N ALA A 80 -4.30 -2.18 8.54
CA ALA A 80 -5.73 -2.06 8.83
C ALA A 80 -6.18 -0.59 8.79
N GLU A 81 -5.34 0.33 9.30
CA GLU A 81 -5.63 1.76 9.22
C GLU A 81 -5.60 2.27 7.77
N GLY A 82 -4.58 1.91 7.00
CA GLY A 82 -4.48 2.31 5.59
C GLY A 82 -5.61 1.75 4.72
N ASP A 83 -5.96 0.48 4.91
CA ASP A 83 -7.12 -0.14 4.23
C ASP A 83 -8.43 0.54 4.68
N GLY A 84 -8.56 0.91 5.95
CA GLY A 84 -9.69 1.66 6.49
C GLY A 84 -9.84 3.04 5.83
N ILE A 85 -8.75 3.75 5.61
CA ILE A 85 -8.74 5.02 4.85
C ILE A 85 -9.25 4.78 3.42
N CYS A 86 -8.77 3.75 2.74
CA CYS A 86 -9.24 3.38 1.40
C CYS A 86 -10.75 3.10 1.38
N ASP A 87 -11.26 2.39 2.38
CA ASP A 87 -12.68 2.06 2.48
C ASP A 87 -13.54 3.31 2.73
N LYS A 88 -13.08 4.24 3.55
CA LYS A 88 -13.75 5.53 3.78
C LYS A 88 -13.89 6.31 2.47
N VAL A 89 -12.79 6.46 1.73
CA VAL A 89 -12.81 7.12 0.41
C VAL A 89 -13.73 6.40 -0.57
N ARG A 90 -13.72 5.05 -0.60
CA ARG A 90 -14.59 4.24 -1.48
C ARG A 90 -16.07 4.43 -1.16
N ARG A 91 -16.43 4.64 0.11
CA ARG A 91 -17.79 4.97 0.53
C ARG A 91 -18.21 6.40 0.17
N GLY A 92 -17.31 7.22 -0.35
CA GLY A 92 -17.58 8.59 -0.74
C GLY A 92 -17.32 9.63 0.36
N GLU A 93 -16.66 9.24 1.44
CA GLU A 93 -16.25 10.20 2.47
C GLU A 93 -15.27 11.21 1.88
N GLY A 94 -15.52 12.49 2.14
CA GLY A 94 -14.69 13.57 1.62
C GLY A 94 -13.36 13.66 2.36
N TYR A 95 -12.35 14.23 1.66
CA TYR A 95 -11.00 14.41 2.20
C TYR A 95 -10.99 15.04 3.60
N GLY A 96 -11.77 16.09 3.83
CA GLY A 96 -11.84 16.76 5.13
C GLY A 96 -12.33 15.87 6.28
N GLN A 97 -13.26 14.97 5.99
CA GLN A 97 -13.77 14.01 6.96
C GLN A 97 -12.72 12.97 7.31
N VAL A 98 -12.13 12.34 6.30
CA VAL A 98 -11.06 11.33 6.48
C VAL A 98 -9.87 11.94 7.22
N MET A 99 -9.46 13.17 6.88
CA MET A 99 -8.43 13.91 7.58
C MET A 99 -8.75 14.14 9.06
N GLY A 100 -10.01 14.50 9.37
CA GLY A 100 -10.46 14.70 10.75
C GLY A 100 -10.33 13.45 11.59
N GLU A 101 -10.71 12.30 11.04
CA GLU A 101 -10.62 11.01 11.71
C GLU A 101 -9.17 10.57 11.94
N VAL A 102 -8.33 10.65 10.92
CA VAL A 102 -6.89 10.33 11.03
C VAL A 102 -6.20 11.22 12.06
N LYS A 103 -6.54 12.50 12.10
CA LYS A 103 -6.02 13.41 13.14
C LYS A 103 -6.47 13.04 14.54
N SER A 104 -7.67 12.52 14.70
CA SER A 104 -8.14 12.11 16.02
C SER A 104 -7.53 10.80 16.50
N GLU A 105 -7.22 9.90 15.59
CA GLU A 105 -6.86 8.52 15.90
C GLU A 105 -5.34 8.26 15.84
N VAL A 106 -4.64 8.83 14.86
CA VAL A 106 -3.24 8.49 14.56
C VAL A 106 -2.28 9.66 14.77
N THR A 107 -2.64 10.85 14.30
CA THR A 107 -1.74 12.02 14.27
C THR A 107 -2.35 13.23 14.97
N PRO A 108 -2.55 13.18 16.29
CA PRO A 108 -3.22 14.25 17.02
C PRO A 108 -2.56 15.63 16.79
N SER A 109 -3.35 16.57 16.29
CA SER A 109 -2.94 17.96 16.06
C SER A 109 -1.86 18.18 14.99
N ASP A 110 -1.50 17.16 14.20
CA ASP A 110 -0.54 17.29 13.10
C ASP A 110 -1.25 17.16 11.74
N GLU A 111 -1.56 18.30 11.15
CA GLU A 111 -2.22 18.40 9.85
C GLU A 111 -1.36 17.81 8.71
N PHE A 112 -0.04 18.05 8.75
CA PHE A 112 0.86 17.56 7.71
C PHE A 112 1.03 16.04 7.78
N ALA A 113 1.15 15.49 8.98
CA ALA A 113 1.23 14.06 9.17
C ALA A 113 -0.06 13.36 8.73
N ALA A 114 -1.22 13.92 9.09
CA ALA A 114 -2.53 13.39 8.66
C ALA A 114 -2.68 13.44 7.13
N ASN A 115 -2.38 14.59 6.50
CA ASN A 115 -2.40 14.71 5.04
C ASN A 115 -1.49 13.69 4.37
N TYR A 116 -0.28 13.54 4.89
CA TYR A 116 0.65 12.55 4.36
C TYR A 116 0.08 11.15 4.46
N LEU A 117 -0.41 10.75 5.63
CA LEU A 117 -0.93 9.41 5.86
C LEU A 117 -2.13 9.11 4.95
N VAL A 118 -3.10 10.02 4.85
CA VAL A 118 -4.27 9.86 3.96
C VAL A 118 -3.85 9.75 2.49
N ALA A 119 -3.00 10.66 2.02
CA ALA A 119 -2.56 10.67 0.63
C ALA A 119 -1.73 9.43 0.28
N TYR A 120 -0.84 9.02 1.18
CA TYR A 120 0.07 7.89 0.97
C TYR A 120 -0.65 6.54 1.04
N SER A 121 -1.62 6.39 1.96
CA SER A 121 -2.50 5.22 2.00
C SER A 121 -3.23 5.03 0.66
N VAL A 122 -3.89 6.08 0.17
CA VAL A 122 -4.63 5.98 -1.10
C VAL A 122 -3.69 5.73 -2.27
N GLN A 123 -2.53 6.40 -2.31
CA GLN A 123 -1.58 6.24 -3.41
C GLN A 123 -1.02 4.82 -3.52
N LEU A 124 -0.74 4.16 -2.41
CA LEU A 124 -0.11 2.83 -2.41
C LEU A 124 -1.11 1.68 -2.32
N LEU A 125 -2.16 1.83 -1.51
CA LEU A 125 -3.07 0.72 -1.22
C LEU A 125 -4.31 0.69 -2.13
N CYS A 126 -4.74 1.86 -2.64
CA CYS A 126 -5.93 1.97 -3.48
C CYS A 126 -5.80 3.10 -4.53
N PRO A 127 -4.82 3.02 -5.45
CA PRO A 127 -4.49 4.10 -6.38
C PRO A 127 -5.65 4.49 -7.33
N ASP A 128 -6.59 3.60 -7.55
CA ASP A 128 -7.83 3.84 -8.30
C ASP A 128 -8.70 4.94 -7.67
N LEU A 129 -8.59 5.17 -6.37
CA LEU A 129 -9.36 6.17 -5.63
C LEU A 129 -8.69 7.55 -5.56
N ILE A 130 -7.49 7.71 -6.10
CA ILE A 130 -6.72 8.96 -5.95
C ILE A 130 -7.45 10.18 -6.53
N TYR A 131 -8.17 10.00 -7.64
CA TYR A 131 -8.94 11.09 -8.26
C TYR A 131 -10.15 11.47 -7.41
N GLN A 132 -10.83 10.48 -6.81
CA GLN A 132 -11.96 10.74 -5.91
C GLN A 132 -11.49 11.52 -4.68
N LEU A 133 -10.39 11.12 -4.07
CA LEU A 133 -9.79 11.82 -2.94
C LEU A 133 -9.44 13.27 -3.30
N ARG A 134 -8.72 13.48 -4.41
CA ARG A 134 -8.30 14.81 -4.87
C ARG A 134 -9.48 15.72 -5.19
N ASN A 135 -10.51 15.21 -5.83
CA ASN A 135 -11.71 15.98 -6.15
C ASN A 135 -12.44 16.44 -4.88
N SER A 136 -12.46 15.60 -3.84
CA SER A 136 -13.09 15.96 -2.57
C SER A 136 -12.24 16.90 -1.71
N ALA A 137 -10.94 17.02 -2.00
CA ALA A 137 -10.04 17.94 -1.31
C ALA A 137 -10.17 19.41 -1.81
N GLY A 138 -10.81 19.62 -2.96
CA GLY A 138 -11.01 20.97 -3.51
C GLY A 138 -11.88 21.82 -2.60
N GLY A 139 -11.29 22.71 -1.84
CA GLY A 139 -11.99 23.57 -0.87
C GLY A 139 -11.76 23.21 0.59
N TYR A 140 -11.00 22.15 0.87
CA TYR A 140 -10.56 21.85 2.23
C TYR A 140 -9.72 23.00 2.80
N ARG A 141 -10.04 23.42 4.01
CA ARG A 141 -9.28 24.43 4.78
C ARG A 141 -8.96 23.84 6.15
N PRO A 142 -7.67 23.79 6.54
CA PRO A 142 -7.30 23.36 7.87
C PRO A 142 -7.94 24.26 8.93
N PRO A 143 -8.36 23.72 10.07
CA PRO A 143 -9.06 24.47 11.12
C PRO A 143 -8.30 25.67 11.67
N ASN A 144 -6.99 25.71 11.53
CA ASN A 144 -6.11 26.74 12.08
C ASN A 144 -5.47 27.65 11.02
N GLU A 145 -5.92 27.55 9.77
CA GLU A 145 -5.41 28.43 8.72
C GLU A 145 -6.02 29.82 8.87
N VAL A 146 -5.23 30.73 9.43
CA VAL A 146 -5.55 32.16 9.37
C VAL A 146 -5.59 32.57 7.92
N PRO A 147 -6.69 33.15 7.41
CA PRO A 147 -6.77 33.57 6.02
C PRO A 147 -5.59 34.50 5.69
N PRO A 148 -4.86 34.25 4.59
CA PRO A 148 -3.58 34.93 4.31
C PRO A 148 -3.70 36.43 4.07
N PHE A 149 -4.90 36.97 4.05
CA PHE A 149 -5.15 38.38 3.81
C PHE A 149 -6.26 38.90 4.73
N SER A 150 -5.91 39.16 5.99
CA SER A 150 -6.64 40.16 6.74
C SER A 150 -6.21 41.51 6.17
N THR A 151 -6.98 42.07 5.26
CA THR A 151 -6.84 43.50 4.87
C THR A 151 -7.13 44.32 6.11
N TYR A 152 -6.07 44.79 6.73
CA TYR A 152 -6.19 45.91 7.68
C TYR A 152 -6.67 47.15 6.89
N SER A 153 -7.92 47.52 7.09
CA SER A 153 -8.50 48.80 6.68
C SER A 153 -8.18 49.82 7.74
#